data_38e01e2bb6b65a6e8cb17473ea7a955e
#
_entry.id   38e01e2bb6b65a6e8cb17473ea7a955e
#
_cell.length_a   1.000
_cell.length_b   1.000
_cell.length_c   1.000
_cell.angle_alpha   90.00
_cell.angle_beta   90.00
_cell.angle_gamma   90.00
#
_symmetry.space_group_name_H-M   'P 1'
#
loop_
_entity.id
_entity.type
_entity.pdbx_description
1 polymer ?
#
loop_
_entity_poly.entity_id
_entity_poly.type
_entity_poly.pdbx_seq_one_letter_code
_entity_poly.pdbx_strand_id
1 'polypeptide(L)'
;MMPSQIAILGSLLVGLAATLGTIVIHGFVLHTIVMTLRLDLKRGVLGARIWVNMTFDVGATLLVLAGHLGEIGLWAFALDLSGAVADIRAAIYSSAGSYTTSGSDIVLPPQWKLLGHLKRWTEC
;
A
#
# COMPACT_ATOMS: atom_id res chain seq x y z
N MET A 1 -25.44 14.16 -16.93
CA MET A 1 -24.94 13.32 -15.84
C MET A 1 -25.42 13.89 -14.50
N MET A 2 -26.03 13.09 -13.66
CA MET A 2 -26.42 13.53 -12.32
C MET A 2 -25.19 13.77 -11.44
N PRO A 3 -25.19 14.75 -10.52
CA PRO A 3 -24.02 15.03 -9.65
C PRO A 3 -23.51 13.80 -8.89
N SER A 4 -24.39 12.87 -8.54
CA SER A 4 -24.04 11.61 -7.89
C SER A 4 -23.21 10.67 -8.77
N GLN A 5 -23.44 10.65 -10.08
CA GLN A 5 -22.70 9.79 -11.02
C GLN A 5 -21.28 10.30 -11.24
N ILE A 6 -21.08 11.62 -11.26
CA ILE A 6 -19.76 12.26 -11.38
C ILE A 6 -18.94 11.95 -10.12
N ALA A 7 -19.54 12.03 -8.94
CA ALA A 7 -18.88 11.71 -7.68
C ALA A 7 -18.45 10.22 -7.60
N ILE A 8 -19.31 9.30 -8.06
CA ILE A 8 -18.99 7.86 -8.12
C ILE A 8 -17.84 7.62 -9.10
N LEU A 9 -17.87 8.22 -10.28
CA LEU A 9 -16.80 8.08 -11.28
C LEU A 9 -15.47 8.63 -10.74
N GLY A 10 -15.47 9.78 -10.08
CA GLY A 10 -14.29 10.35 -9.42
C GLY A 10 -13.71 9.40 -8.36
N SER A 11 -14.56 8.85 -7.50
CA SER A 11 -14.16 7.87 -6.49
C SER A 11 -13.54 6.60 -7.10
N LEU A 12 -14.11 6.09 -8.19
CA LEU A 12 -13.59 4.94 -8.91
C LEU A 12 -12.22 5.23 -9.55
N LEU A 13 -12.06 6.39 -10.17
CA LEU A 13 -10.78 6.78 -10.80
C LEU A 13 -9.67 6.93 -9.77
N VAL A 14 -9.93 7.58 -8.65
CA VAL A 14 -8.95 7.72 -7.54
C VAL A 14 -8.60 6.35 -6.97
N GLY A 15 -9.59 5.49 -6.73
CA GLY A 15 -9.38 4.13 -6.24
C GLY A 15 -8.56 3.28 -7.20
N LEU A 16 -8.86 3.37 -8.51
CA LEU A 16 -8.10 2.66 -9.55
C LEU A 16 -6.64 3.15 -9.62
N ALA A 17 -6.42 4.46 -9.60
CA ALA A 17 -5.08 5.03 -9.62
C ALA A 17 -4.26 4.61 -8.39
N ALA A 18 -4.85 4.65 -7.19
CA ALA A 18 -4.21 4.19 -5.96
C ALA A 18 -3.90 2.69 -6.00
N THR A 19 -4.82 1.87 -6.51
CA THR A 19 -4.60 0.42 -6.69
C THR A 19 -3.45 0.14 -7.64
N LEU A 20 -3.39 0.82 -8.78
CA LEU A 20 -2.28 0.68 -9.73
C LEU A 20 -0.94 1.09 -9.08
N GLY A 21 -0.92 2.17 -8.31
CA GLY A 21 0.24 2.60 -7.53
C GLY A 21 0.70 1.52 -6.54
N THR A 22 -0.21 0.91 -5.80
CA THR A 22 0.06 -0.21 -4.89
C THR A 22 0.70 -1.39 -5.63
N ILE A 23 0.15 -1.78 -6.79
CA ILE A 23 0.71 -2.87 -7.61
C ILE A 23 2.14 -2.55 -8.05
N VAL A 24 2.42 -1.31 -8.45
CA VAL A 24 3.76 -0.87 -8.86
C VAL A 24 4.74 -0.94 -7.70
N ILE A 25 4.37 -0.44 -6.51
CA ILE A 25 5.19 -0.51 -5.30
C ILE A 25 5.51 -1.97 -4.96
N HIS A 26 4.49 -2.82 -4.92
CA HIS A 26 4.65 -4.26 -4.62
C HIS A 26 5.54 -4.96 -5.64
N GLY A 27 5.32 -4.72 -6.93
CA GLY A 27 6.13 -5.27 -8.01
C GLY A 27 7.59 -4.84 -7.93
N PHE A 28 7.86 -3.58 -7.58
CA PHE A 28 9.21 -3.06 -7.39
C PHE A 28 9.91 -3.71 -6.20
N VAL A 29 9.22 -3.85 -5.06
CA VAL A 29 9.75 -4.52 -3.85
C VAL A 29 10.11 -5.97 -4.16
N LEU A 30 9.18 -6.73 -4.76
CA LEU A 30 9.41 -8.12 -5.14
C LEU A 30 10.55 -8.27 -6.15
N HIS A 31 10.59 -7.41 -7.16
CA HIS A 31 11.67 -7.41 -8.15
C HIS A 31 13.03 -7.20 -7.50
N THR A 32 13.14 -6.24 -6.58
CA THR A 32 14.37 -5.93 -5.85
C THR A 32 14.83 -7.13 -5.02
N ILE A 33 13.92 -7.78 -4.29
CA ILE A 33 14.23 -8.97 -3.48
C ILE A 33 14.74 -10.11 -4.37
N VAL A 34 14.02 -10.41 -5.46
CA VAL A 34 14.40 -11.49 -6.39
C VAL A 34 15.74 -11.19 -7.05
N MET A 35 16.00 -9.95 -7.43
CA MET A 35 17.26 -9.55 -8.06
C MET A 35 18.43 -9.69 -7.10
N THR A 36 18.27 -9.23 -5.86
CA THR A 36 19.27 -9.36 -4.79
C THR A 36 19.54 -10.83 -4.49
N LEU A 37 18.50 -11.65 -4.33
CA LEU A 37 18.62 -13.07 -4.10
C LEU A 37 19.41 -13.78 -5.22
N ARG A 38 19.10 -13.47 -6.48
CA ARG A 38 19.82 -14.04 -7.63
C ARG A 38 21.31 -13.66 -7.65
N LEU A 39 21.63 -12.42 -7.28
CA LEU A 39 23.02 -11.94 -7.23
C LEU A 39 23.79 -12.65 -6.11
N ASP A 40 23.19 -12.79 -4.95
CA ASP A 40 23.84 -13.42 -3.78
C ASP A 40 24.00 -14.93 -3.98
N LEU A 41 23.04 -15.59 -4.64
CA LEU A 41 23.18 -16.99 -5.05
C LEU A 41 24.32 -17.18 -6.07
N LYS A 42 24.44 -16.31 -7.06
CA LYS A 42 25.53 -16.36 -8.05
C LYS A 42 26.92 -16.13 -7.43
N ARG A 43 26.97 -15.31 -6.36
CA ARG A 43 28.21 -15.04 -5.61
C ARG A 43 28.55 -16.14 -4.60
N GLY A 44 27.69 -17.14 -4.43
CA GLY A 44 27.85 -18.21 -3.44
C GLY A 44 27.82 -17.72 -1.99
N VAL A 45 27.25 -16.55 -1.75
CA VAL A 45 27.21 -15.93 -0.42
C VAL A 45 26.13 -16.57 0.45
N LEU A 46 24.99 -16.92 -0.18
CA LEU A 46 23.88 -17.59 0.49
C LEU A 46 24.12 -19.12 0.60
N GLY A 47 23.71 -19.68 1.72
CA GLY A 47 23.76 -21.12 1.97
C GLY A 47 24.97 -21.60 2.79
N ALA A 48 26.08 -20.87 2.77
CA ALA A 48 27.32 -21.30 3.47
C ALA A 48 27.37 -20.89 4.96
N ARG A 49 26.67 -19.81 5.33
CA ARG A 49 26.71 -19.28 6.70
C ARG A 49 25.32 -18.80 7.14
N ILE A 50 24.86 -19.25 8.29
CA ILE A 50 23.56 -18.91 8.86
C ILE A 50 23.37 -17.40 9.06
N TRP A 51 24.41 -16.70 9.48
CA TRP A 51 24.37 -15.24 9.69
C TRP A 51 24.12 -14.45 8.43
N VAL A 52 24.65 -14.90 7.30
CA VAL A 52 24.43 -14.25 5.99
C VAL A 52 23.00 -14.43 5.55
N ASN A 53 22.44 -15.62 5.71
CA ASN A 53 21.04 -15.91 5.39
C ASN A 53 20.11 -15.06 6.27
N MET A 54 20.38 -14.96 7.58
CA MET A 54 19.60 -14.11 8.49
C MET A 54 19.67 -12.62 8.11
N THR A 55 20.84 -12.14 7.69
CA THR A 55 20.97 -10.74 7.23
C THR A 55 20.15 -10.49 5.99
N PHE A 56 20.13 -11.43 5.04
CA PHE A 56 19.28 -11.34 3.85
C PHE A 56 17.79 -11.34 4.24
N ASP A 57 17.35 -12.24 5.12
CA ASP A 57 15.95 -12.33 5.56
C ASP A 57 15.48 -11.05 6.26
N VAL A 58 16.32 -10.49 7.15
CA VAL A 58 16.03 -9.21 7.82
C VAL A 58 15.96 -8.07 6.79
N GLY A 59 16.90 -8.01 5.87
CA GLY A 59 16.91 -6.99 4.81
C GLY A 59 15.68 -7.07 3.92
N ALA A 60 15.29 -8.27 3.50
CA ALA A 60 14.08 -8.49 2.71
C ALA A 60 12.81 -8.10 3.49
N THR A 61 12.73 -8.47 4.77
CA THR A 61 11.61 -8.11 5.64
C THR A 61 11.49 -6.59 5.82
N LEU A 62 12.60 -5.90 6.04
CA LEU A 62 12.60 -4.43 6.14
C LEU A 62 12.19 -3.76 4.84
N LEU A 63 12.60 -4.31 3.70
CA LEU A 63 12.18 -3.79 2.39
C LEU A 63 10.68 -3.97 2.15
N VAL A 64 10.13 -5.14 2.51
CA VAL A 64 8.68 -5.39 2.46
C VAL A 64 7.94 -4.42 3.38
N LEU A 65 8.41 -4.23 4.61
CA LEU A 65 7.81 -3.28 5.56
C LEU A 65 7.82 -1.85 5.00
N ALA A 66 8.94 -1.43 4.42
CA ALA A 66 9.03 -0.11 3.78
C ALA A 66 8.05 0.02 2.60
N GLY A 67 7.86 -1.04 1.80
CA GLY A 67 6.84 -1.10 0.76
C GLY A 67 5.44 -0.88 1.30
N HIS A 68 5.07 -1.58 2.37
CA HIS A 68 3.78 -1.44 3.03
C HIS A 68 3.54 -0.03 3.61
N LEU A 69 4.56 0.56 4.21
CA LEU A 69 4.48 1.96 4.66
C LEU A 69 4.27 2.93 3.48
N GLY A 70 4.91 2.66 2.35
CA GLY A 70 4.69 3.40 1.11
C GLY A 70 3.26 3.28 0.58
N GLU A 71 2.68 2.09 0.64
CA GLU A 71 1.28 1.82 0.26
C GLU A 71 0.29 2.55 1.18
N ILE A 72 0.51 2.50 2.50
CA ILE A 72 -0.28 3.27 3.47
C ILE A 72 -0.21 4.77 3.17
N GLY A 73 0.98 5.28 2.87
CA GLY A 73 1.19 6.69 2.50
C GLY A 73 0.49 7.06 1.19
N LEU A 74 0.54 6.18 0.18
CA LEU A 74 -0.14 6.37 -1.09
C LEU A 74 -1.67 6.48 -0.90
N TRP A 75 -2.26 5.59 -0.12
CA TRP A 75 -3.69 5.62 0.18
C TRP A 75 -4.08 6.82 1.04
N ALA A 76 -3.23 7.20 2.01
CA ALA A 76 -3.45 8.40 2.80
C ALA A 76 -3.46 9.65 1.91
N PHE A 77 -2.51 9.74 0.98
CA PHE A 77 -2.45 10.84 0.01
C PHE A 77 -3.66 10.85 -0.93
N ALA A 78 -4.10 9.70 -1.41
CA ALA A 78 -5.28 9.58 -2.25
C ALA A 78 -6.56 10.03 -1.52
N LEU A 79 -6.71 9.69 -0.24
CA LEU A 79 -7.84 10.11 0.60
C LEU A 79 -7.81 11.61 0.90
N ASP A 80 -6.63 12.17 1.18
CA ASP A 80 -6.45 13.60 1.42
C ASP A 80 -6.76 14.40 0.14
N LEU A 81 -6.17 14.01 -0.97
CA LEU A 81 -6.36 14.69 -2.26
C LEU A 81 -7.81 14.65 -2.76
N SER A 82 -8.53 13.57 -2.45
CA SER A 82 -9.95 13.44 -2.80
C SER A 82 -10.89 14.25 -1.90
N GLY A 83 -10.38 14.82 -0.80
CA GLY A 83 -11.20 15.50 0.20
C GLY A 83 -12.13 14.54 0.98
N ALA A 84 -11.83 13.25 0.98
CA ALA A 84 -12.64 12.22 1.64
C ALA A 84 -12.50 12.27 3.17
N VAL A 85 -11.42 12.87 3.68
CA VAL A 85 -11.12 13.03 5.11
C VAL A 85 -10.77 14.47 5.41
N ALA A 86 -10.87 14.85 6.69
CA ALA A 86 -10.73 16.24 7.11
C ALA A 86 -9.29 16.76 7.04
N ASP A 87 -8.31 15.89 7.27
CA ASP A 87 -6.89 16.22 7.24
C ASP A 87 -6.00 15.00 6.96
N ILE A 88 -4.72 15.24 6.70
CA ILE A 88 -3.73 14.19 6.38
C ILE A 88 -3.52 13.21 7.56
N ARG A 89 -3.68 13.66 8.81
CA ARG A 89 -3.54 12.78 9.97
C ARG A 89 -4.66 11.76 10.02
N ALA A 90 -5.90 12.20 9.77
CA ALA A 90 -7.06 11.33 9.64
C ALA A 90 -6.89 10.36 8.46
N ALA A 91 -6.31 10.81 7.35
CA ALA A 91 -6.02 9.98 6.18
C ALA A 91 -5.01 8.87 6.52
N ILE A 92 -3.90 9.20 7.18
CA ILE A 92 -2.88 8.22 7.61
C ILE A 92 -3.49 7.22 8.60
N TYR A 93 -4.24 7.70 9.61
CA TYR A 93 -4.87 6.84 10.59
C TYR A 93 -5.86 5.86 9.94
N SER A 94 -6.71 6.36 9.05
CA SER A 94 -7.64 5.52 8.29
C SER A 94 -6.93 4.49 7.41
N SER A 95 -5.82 4.89 6.76
CA SER A 95 -5.01 3.99 5.94
C SER A 95 -4.36 2.90 6.78
N ALA A 96 -3.68 3.26 7.85
CA ALA A 96 -3.05 2.30 8.75
C ALA A 96 -4.07 1.36 9.41
N GLY A 97 -5.21 1.87 9.86
CA GLY A 97 -6.28 1.08 10.46
C GLY A 97 -6.87 0.06 9.50
N SER A 98 -7.04 0.42 8.23
CA SER A 98 -7.52 -0.52 7.21
C SER A 98 -6.47 -1.58 6.90
N TYR A 99 -5.20 -1.19 6.82
CA TYR A 99 -4.08 -2.08 6.55
C TYR A 99 -3.93 -3.15 7.64
N THR A 100 -4.03 -2.75 8.91
CA THR A 100 -3.92 -3.68 10.05
C THR A 100 -5.20 -4.46 10.32
N THR A 101 -6.21 -4.38 9.46
CA THR A 101 -7.53 -5.02 9.64
C THR A 101 -8.29 -4.59 10.89
N SER A 102 -7.75 -3.64 11.67
CA SER A 102 -8.40 -3.10 12.87
C SER A 102 -9.62 -2.23 12.52
N GLY A 103 -9.71 -1.81 11.27
CA GLY A 103 -10.70 -0.83 10.83
C GLY A 103 -10.34 0.58 11.26
N SER A 104 -11.07 1.55 10.77
CA SER A 104 -10.99 2.93 11.25
C SER A 104 -12.38 3.42 11.64
N ASP A 105 -12.48 4.15 12.74
CA ASP A 105 -13.72 4.79 13.19
C ASP A 105 -14.09 6.00 12.33
N ILE A 106 -13.26 6.32 11.33
CA ILE A 106 -13.49 7.43 10.42
C ILE A 106 -14.57 7.04 9.41
N VAL A 107 -15.73 7.67 9.54
CA VAL A 107 -16.84 7.51 8.60
C VAL A 107 -16.59 8.38 7.39
N LEU A 108 -16.32 7.74 6.25
CA LEU A 108 -16.20 8.44 4.97
C LEU A 108 -17.56 8.98 4.51
N PRO A 109 -17.60 10.17 3.92
CA PRO A 109 -18.80 10.69 3.27
C PRO A 109 -19.39 9.68 2.27
N PRO A 110 -20.72 9.68 2.03
CA PRO A 110 -21.39 8.66 1.21
C PRO A 110 -20.79 8.48 -0.18
N GLN A 111 -20.36 9.56 -0.81
CA GLN A 111 -19.74 9.55 -2.14
C GLN A 111 -18.36 8.85 -2.18
N TRP A 112 -17.68 8.71 -1.04
CA TRP A 112 -16.37 8.10 -0.91
C TRP A 112 -16.36 6.71 -0.26
N LYS A 113 -17.54 6.19 0.14
CA LYS A 113 -17.66 4.85 0.74
C LYS A 113 -17.07 3.75 -0.13
N LEU A 114 -17.24 3.85 -1.45
CA LEU A 114 -16.70 2.88 -2.41
C LEU A 114 -15.17 2.86 -2.38
N LEU A 115 -14.52 4.01 -2.21
CA LEU A 115 -13.07 4.12 -2.08
C LEU A 115 -12.56 3.37 -0.84
N GLY A 116 -13.25 3.47 0.28
CA GLY A 116 -12.92 2.73 1.50
C GLY A 116 -13.02 1.23 1.34
N HIS A 117 -13.99 0.74 0.56
CA HIS A 117 -14.12 -0.68 0.23
C HIS A 117 -12.99 -1.17 -0.67
N LEU A 118 -12.67 -0.47 -1.75
CA LEU A 118 -11.59 -0.82 -2.68
C LEU A 118 -10.23 -0.89 -1.96
N LYS A 119 -9.95 0.09 -1.10
CA LYS A 119 -8.76 0.12 -0.27
C LYS A 119 -8.61 -1.16 0.57
N ARG A 120 -9.66 -1.59 1.25
CA ARG A 120 -9.64 -2.80 2.09
C ARG A 120 -9.30 -4.06 1.30
N TRP A 121 -9.71 -4.17 0.05
CA TRP A 121 -9.42 -5.32 -0.80
C TRP A 121 -7.99 -5.34 -1.35
N THR A 122 -7.38 -4.17 -1.53
CA THR A 122 -6.01 -4.07 -2.07
C THR A 122 -4.93 -4.21 -1.00
N GLU A 123 -5.26 -3.97 0.26
CA GLU A 123 -4.31 -4.05 1.38
C GLU A 123 -4.32 -5.44 2.08
N CYS A 124 -5.25 -6.30 1.75
CA CYS A 124 -5.25 -7.71 2.16
C CYS A 124 -4.48 -8.56 1.18
#